data_dd5bc8bc33f0dfce1db5a329077d1f50
#
_entry.id   dd5bc8bc33f0dfce1db5a329077d1f50
#
_cell.length_a   1.000
_cell.length_b   1.000
_cell.length_c   1.000
_cell.angle_alpha   90.00
_cell.angle_beta   90.00
_cell.angle_gamma   90.00
#
_symmetry.space_group_name_H-M   'P 1'
#
loop_
_entity.id
_entity.type
_entity.pdbx_description
1 polymer ?
#
loop_
_entity_poly.entity_id
_entity_poly.type
_entity_poly.pdbx_seq_one_letter_code
_entity_poly.pdbx_strand_id
1 'polypeptide(L)'
;MNAKASSKSIFIQVNTKIQLAPSRLRFVGLSFLRGLIQYVALRPMPQLPFLLLDAFTTQPLRGNPCAVVLDADALTPATRQQLAREFNQSETAFVNRATPGSTEFVVRFFTPAEEIPLAGHPTIATVAALLHTGQVALPADGTPLVLTLDLLHGPIRVDVQPTIGSEPPLVWMTQRRPVFGAIHAPEDVLPIFGLTPDDLLPGASIQTVSTGTPQLMLLLRDHAALRRAYVADPEALGRYRAASDFFSPHLFCLGGATPTGHTFARHFGTPPDISEDPVTGSATGGMAAYLWHHGYINSPNFIAEQGHDMGRAGTVQVRVSGPRTAIETVQIGGTAVVVLEGSLRAEL
;
A
#
# COMPACT_ATOMS: atom_id res chain seq x y z
N MET A 1 -27.65 38.31 8.95
CA MET A 1 -26.90 38.96 7.85
C MET A 1 -25.91 37.97 7.29
N ASN A 2 -26.20 37.49 6.08
CA ASN A 2 -25.44 36.46 5.36
C ASN A 2 -24.19 37.05 4.71
N ALA A 3 -23.06 36.36 4.81
CA ALA A 3 -21.97 36.53 3.88
C ALA A 3 -21.47 35.13 3.43
N LYS A 4 -21.92 34.73 2.25
CA LYS A 4 -21.35 33.59 1.49
C LYS A 4 -20.02 34.04 0.91
N ALA A 5 -18.94 33.39 1.27
CA ALA A 5 -17.66 33.49 0.58
C ALA A 5 -17.63 32.49 -0.57
N SER A 6 -17.66 33.00 -1.80
CA SER A 6 -17.48 32.25 -3.05
C SER A 6 -15.98 32.06 -3.32
N SER A 7 -15.50 30.86 -3.34
CA SER A 7 -14.15 30.54 -3.81
C SER A 7 -14.11 30.57 -5.34
N LYS A 8 -13.48 31.59 -5.91
CA LYS A 8 -13.16 31.67 -7.34
C LYS A 8 -11.81 30.97 -7.59
N SER A 9 -11.85 29.88 -8.33
CA SER A 9 -10.66 29.26 -8.90
C SER A 9 -10.07 30.18 -9.97
N ILE A 10 -8.80 30.54 -9.82
CA ILE A 10 -8.07 31.35 -10.80
C ILE A 10 -7.36 30.37 -11.75
N PHE A 11 -7.86 30.27 -12.98
CA PHE A 11 -7.14 29.63 -14.08
C PHE A 11 -6.20 30.66 -14.71
N ILE A 12 -4.89 30.45 -14.64
CA ILE A 12 -3.92 31.24 -15.38
C ILE A 12 -3.66 30.52 -16.70
N GLN A 13 -4.26 31.04 -17.77
CA GLN A 13 -3.97 30.62 -19.13
C GLN A 13 -2.90 31.55 -19.69
N VAL A 14 -1.66 31.06 -19.85
CA VAL A 14 -0.57 31.83 -20.47
C VAL A 14 -0.62 31.59 -21.97
N ASN A 15 -1.23 32.53 -22.70
CA ASN A 15 -1.19 32.60 -24.16
C ASN A 15 0.00 33.47 -24.57
N THR A 16 1.14 32.89 -24.92
CA THR A 16 2.27 33.62 -25.49
C THR A 16 2.14 33.61 -27.01
N LYS A 17 1.57 34.69 -27.59
CA LYS A 17 1.68 34.96 -29.02
C LYS A 17 3.04 35.62 -29.30
N ILE A 18 3.96 34.89 -29.92
CA ILE A 18 5.18 35.48 -30.46
C ILE A 18 4.82 36.12 -31.81
N GLN A 19 4.83 37.44 -31.83
CA GLN A 19 4.67 38.23 -33.06
C GLN A 19 6.06 38.49 -33.66
N LEU A 20 6.36 37.81 -34.77
CA LEU A 20 7.58 38.08 -35.55
C LEU A 20 7.30 39.23 -36.51
N ALA A 21 8.09 40.30 -36.42
CA ALA A 21 8.08 41.41 -37.36
C ALA A 21 8.73 41.02 -38.70
N PRO A 22 8.22 41.49 -39.85
CA PRO A 22 8.81 41.14 -41.14
C PRO A 22 10.02 42.01 -41.46
N SER A 23 11.22 41.49 -41.31
CA SER A 23 12.41 42.09 -41.91
C SER A 23 12.65 41.47 -43.29
N ARG A 24 12.72 42.37 -44.32
CA ARG A 24 13.00 42.01 -45.73
C ARG A 24 14.42 41.48 -45.86
N LEU A 25 14.56 40.19 -46.16
CA LEU A 25 15.78 39.59 -46.69
C LEU A 25 15.48 39.02 -48.08
N ARG A 26 16.24 39.50 -49.09
CA ARG A 26 16.17 39.03 -50.47
C ARG A 26 16.69 37.59 -50.54
N PHE A 27 15.85 36.70 -51.02
CA PHE A 27 16.25 35.34 -51.36
C PHE A 27 16.91 35.28 -52.73
N VAL A 28 18.19 34.91 -52.76
CA VAL A 28 18.85 34.37 -53.97
C VAL A 28 19.19 32.92 -53.63
N GLY A 29 18.56 32.02 -54.34
CA GLY A 29 19.00 30.65 -54.63
C GLY A 29 19.16 29.69 -53.44
N LEU A 30 18.13 28.95 -53.13
CA LEU A 30 18.26 27.65 -52.45
C LEU A 30 17.08 26.72 -52.80
N SER A 31 17.11 26.24 -54.06
CA SER A 31 16.19 25.22 -54.57
C SER A 31 16.62 23.79 -54.20
N PHE A 32 17.59 23.59 -53.31
CA PHE A 32 18.15 22.26 -53.02
C PHE A 32 17.96 21.73 -51.59
N LEU A 33 17.21 22.41 -50.73
CA LEU A 33 16.99 21.99 -49.36
C LEU A 33 15.51 21.68 -49.00
N ARG A 34 14.67 21.49 -50.05
CA ARG A 34 13.25 21.07 -49.83
C ARG A 34 13.07 19.58 -49.59
N GLY A 35 14.12 18.78 -49.49
CA GLY A 35 14.07 17.32 -49.43
C GLY A 35 14.35 16.68 -48.07
N LEU A 36 14.73 17.42 -47.02
CA LEU A 36 15.24 16.79 -45.78
C LEU A 36 14.75 17.40 -44.47
N ILE A 37 13.63 18.10 -44.47
CA ILE A 37 12.88 18.27 -43.26
C ILE A 37 11.76 17.21 -43.32
N GLN A 38 12.14 15.94 -43.19
CA GLN A 38 11.21 14.97 -42.61
C GLN A 38 10.87 15.54 -41.23
N TYR A 39 9.65 16.04 -41.11
CA TYR A 39 9.00 16.12 -39.83
C TYR A 39 9.06 14.71 -39.25
N VAL A 40 10.07 14.42 -38.45
CA VAL A 40 9.97 13.36 -37.47
C VAL A 40 8.82 13.82 -36.61
N ALA A 41 7.60 13.37 -36.95
CA ALA A 41 6.47 13.45 -36.06
C ALA A 41 6.96 12.73 -34.83
N LEU A 42 7.36 13.48 -33.81
CA LEU A 42 7.63 12.93 -32.48
C LEU A 42 6.36 12.15 -32.17
N ARG A 43 6.43 10.83 -32.27
CA ARG A 43 5.33 9.98 -31.77
C ARG A 43 5.13 10.46 -30.35
N PRO A 44 3.90 10.84 -29.98
CA PRO A 44 3.64 11.20 -28.59
C PRO A 44 4.15 10.02 -27.76
N MET A 45 5.13 10.29 -26.88
CA MET A 45 5.63 9.26 -25.98
C MET A 45 4.42 8.70 -25.23
N PRO A 46 4.27 7.38 -25.13
CA PRO A 46 3.19 6.81 -24.37
C PRO A 46 3.25 7.38 -22.95
N GLN A 47 2.17 8.01 -22.55
CA GLN A 47 2.01 8.54 -21.20
C GLN A 47 1.29 7.47 -20.39
N LEU A 48 1.97 6.96 -19.37
CA LEU A 48 1.37 6.00 -18.44
C LEU A 48 0.76 6.77 -17.29
N PRO A 49 -0.55 6.66 -17.07
CA PRO A 49 -1.19 7.27 -15.91
C PRO A 49 -0.64 6.66 -14.63
N PHE A 50 -0.40 7.48 -13.61
CA PHE A 50 -0.11 7.00 -12.28
C PHE A 50 -0.85 7.83 -11.23
N LEU A 51 -1.12 7.20 -10.11
CA LEU A 51 -1.65 7.84 -8.92
C LEU A 51 -0.74 7.52 -7.73
N LEU A 52 -0.58 8.47 -6.82
CA LEU A 52 -0.07 8.22 -5.48
C LEU A 52 -1.26 8.28 -4.53
N LEU A 53 -1.50 7.19 -3.83
CA LEU A 53 -2.61 7.06 -2.90
C LEU A 53 -2.06 6.76 -1.51
N ASP A 54 -2.78 7.22 -0.50
CA ASP A 54 -2.56 6.82 0.89
C ASP A 54 -3.62 5.78 1.28
N ALA A 55 -3.18 4.56 1.56
CA ALA A 55 -4.05 3.45 1.97
C ALA A 55 -4.22 3.39 3.49
N PHE A 56 -5.33 2.78 3.93
CA PHE A 56 -5.74 2.63 5.33
C PHE A 56 -6.02 3.97 6.04
N THR A 57 -6.49 4.94 5.28
CA THR A 57 -6.86 6.26 5.79
C THR A 57 -7.97 6.88 4.94
N THR A 58 -8.70 7.81 5.53
CA THR A 58 -9.64 8.72 4.84
C THR A 58 -9.07 10.14 4.66
N GLN A 59 -7.83 10.37 5.10
CA GLN A 59 -7.18 11.68 5.08
C GLN A 59 -5.86 11.62 4.30
N PRO A 60 -5.61 12.54 3.35
CA PRO A 60 -4.32 12.63 2.67
C PRO A 60 -3.16 12.82 3.66
N LEU A 61 -1.96 12.33 3.28
CA LEU A 61 -0.72 12.42 4.04
C LEU A 61 -0.75 11.62 5.36
N ARG A 62 -1.62 10.61 5.41
CA ARG A 62 -1.75 9.62 6.49
C ARG A 62 -1.67 8.21 5.91
N GLY A 63 -1.76 7.19 6.77
CA GLY A 63 -1.75 5.79 6.32
C GLY A 63 -0.48 5.41 5.55
N ASN A 64 -0.57 4.47 4.63
CA ASN A 64 0.57 3.92 3.88
C ASN A 64 0.53 4.37 2.41
N PRO A 65 1.54 5.12 1.93
CA PRO A 65 1.58 5.60 0.55
C PRO A 65 1.90 4.47 -0.43
N CYS A 66 1.21 4.48 -1.57
CA CYS A 66 1.44 3.54 -2.66
C CYS A 66 1.31 4.25 -4.00
N ALA A 67 2.30 4.10 -4.87
CA ALA A 67 2.18 4.49 -6.27
C ALA A 67 1.47 3.37 -7.04
N VAL A 68 0.46 3.74 -7.84
CA VAL A 68 -0.28 2.83 -8.72
C VAL A 68 -0.11 3.31 -10.15
N VAL A 69 0.58 2.52 -10.97
CA VAL A 69 0.78 2.78 -12.40
C VAL A 69 -0.24 1.99 -13.19
N LEU A 70 -1.03 2.66 -13.99
CA LEU A 70 -2.07 2.08 -14.83
C LEU A 70 -1.56 1.82 -16.26
N ASP A 71 -2.27 0.98 -17.01
CA ASP A 71 -1.93 0.64 -18.40
C ASP A 71 -0.49 0.11 -18.57
N ALA A 72 -0.03 -0.65 -17.59
CA ALA A 72 1.37 -1.08 -17.46
C ALA A 72 1.76 -2.28 -18.34
N ASP A 73 0.91 -2.67 -19.31
CA ASP A 73 1.11 -3.86 -20.17
C ASP A 73 2.44 -3.87 -20.91
N ALA A 74 2.83 -2.71 -21.45
CA ALA A 74 4.04 -2.56 -22.24
C ALA A 74 5.32 -2.54 -21.38
N LEU A 75 5.20 -2.40 -20.05
CA LEU A 75 6.35 -2.33 -19.16
C LEU A 75 6.98 -3.70 -18.94
N THR A 76 8.28 -3.79 -19.20
CA THR A 76 9.05 -4.99 -18.83
C THR A 76 9.20 -5.09 -17.30
N PRO A 77 9.43 -6.28 -16.74
CA PRO A 77 9.73 -6.41 -15.31
C PRO A 77 10.89 -5.51 -14.84
N ALA A 78 11.93 -5.37 -15.67
CA ALA A 78 13.06 -4.50 -15.37
C ALA A 78 12.66 -3.01 -15.29
N THR A 79 11.81 -2.55 -16.20
CA THR A 79 11.30 -1.17 -16.18
C THR A 79 10.38 -0.93 -14.98
N ARG A 80 9.51 -1.90 -14.64
CA ARG A 80 8.68 -1.82 -13.42
C ARG A 80 9.54 -1.70 -12.16
N GLN A 81 10.62 -2.48 -12.07
CA GLN A 81 11.57 -2.41 -10.96
C GLN A 81 12.29 -1.06 -10.89
N GLN A 82 12.68 -0.47 -12.02
CA GLN A 82 13.29 0.85 -12.06
C GLN A 82 12.31 1.94 -11.61
N LEU A 83 11.06 1.88 -12.06
CA LEU A 83 10.01 2.82 -11.66
C LEU A 83 9.68 2.67 -10.17
N ALA A 84 9.65 1.45 -9.62
CA ALA A 84 9.44 1.24 -8.18
C ALA A 84 10.55 1.89 -7.35
N ARG A 85 11.81 1.84 -7.81
CA ARG A 85 12.93 2.55 -7.18
C ARG A 85 12.81 4.06 -7.29
N GLU A 86 12.35 4.57 -8.44
CA GLU A 86 12.17 6.01 -8.66
C GLU A 86 11.06 6.58 -7.79
N PHE A 87 9.92 5.88 -7.67
CA PHE A 87 8.85 6.27 -6.75
C PHE A 87 9.26 6.19 -5.28
N ASN A 88 10.16 5.26 -4.96
CA ASN A 88 10.74 5.07 -3.63
C ASN A 88 9.66 4.99 -2.52
N GLN A 89 8.54 4.34 -2.82
CA GLN A 89 7.54 3.96 -1.83
C GLN A 89 7.87 2.55 -1.31
N SER A 90 7.28 2.15 -0.17
CA SER A 90 7.44 0.78 0.33
C SER A 90 7.08 -0.25 -0.75
N GLU A 91 5.98 0.00 -1.48
CA GLU A 91 5.61 -0.76 -2.67
C GLU A 91 4.99 0.14 -3.76
N THR A 92 5.11 -0.34 -4.99
CA THR A 92 4.48 0.23 -6.19
C THR A 92 3.64 -0.85 -6.86
N ALA A 93 2.40 -0.52 -7.22
CA ALA A 93 1.51 -1.39 -7.98
C ALA A 93 1.55 -1.05 -9.48
N PHE A 94 1.61 -2.08 -10.31
CA PHE A 94 1.51 -1.96 -11.77
C PHE A 94 0.27 -2.74 -12.23
N VAL A 95 -0.69 -2.03 -12.81
CA VAL A 95 -1.96 -2.58 -13.27
C VAL A 95 -1.96 -2.63 -14.79
N ASN A 96 -2.14 -3.81 -15.35
CA ASN A 96 -2.29 -3.95 -16.79
C ASN A 96 -3.67 -3.43 -17.22
N ARG A 97 -3.74 -2.94 -18.47
CA ARG A 97 -5.01 -2.49 -19.05
C ARG A 97 -6.00 -3.64 -19.08
N ALA A 98 -7.17 -3.41 -18.54
CA ALA A 98 -8.25 -4.38 -18.57
C ALA A 98 -9.18 -4.14 -19.76
N THR A 99 -9.91 -5.19 -20.15
CA THR A 99 -11.04 -5.04 -21.08
C THR A 99 -12.13 -4.17 -20.42
N PRO A 100 -12.72 -3.21 -21.13
CA PRO A 100 -13.80 -2.39 -20.58
C PRO A 100 -14.92 -3.25 -19.97
N GLY A 101 -15.32 -2.92 -18.74
CA GLY A 101 -16.32 -3.67 -17.97
C GLY A 101 -15.80 -4.93 -17.27
N SER A 102 -14.50 -5.21 -17.34
CA SER A 102 -13.89 -6.30 -16.58
C SER A 102 -13.90 -6.03 -15.07
N THR A 103 -14.07 -7.11 -14.31
CA THR A 103 -13.83 -7.15 -12.86
C THR A 103 -12.55 -7.92 -12.49
N GLU A 104 -11.76 -8.31 -13.51
CA GLU A 104 -10.51 -9.04 -13.38
C GLU A 104 -9.36 -8.18 -13.87
N PHE A 105 -8.31 -8.03 -13.06
CA PHE A 105 -7.15 -7.18 -13.34
C PHE A 105 -5.87 -7.94 -13.05
N VAL A 106 -4.92 -7.88 -13.99
CA VAL A 106 -3.55 -8.36 -13.75
C VAL A 106 -2.76 -7.27 -13.04
N VAL A 107 -2.27 -7.57 -11.86
CA VAL A 107 -1.54 -6.63 -11.01
C VAL A 107 -0.22 -7.24 -10.56
N ARG A 108 0.83 -6.42 -10.53
CA ARG A 108 2.16 -6.80 -10.02
C ARG A 108 2.62 -5.76 -9.00
N PHE A 109 3.18 -6.23 -7.88
CA PHE A 109 3.68 -5.40 -6.81
C PHE A 109 5.20 -5.46 -6.74
N PHE A 110 5.82 -4.32 -6.58
CA PHE A 110 7.28 -4.20 -6.48
C PHE A 110 7.65 -3.37 -5.27
N THR A 111 8.58 -3.85 -4.46
CA THR A 111 9.37 -3.02 -3.56
C THR A 111 10.47 -2.32 -4.36
N PRO A 112 11.21 -1.35 -3.81
CA PRO A 112 12.41 -0.83 -4.45
C PRO A 112 13.47 -1.90 -4.74
N ALA A 113 13.44 -3.06 -4.06
CA ALA A 113 14.39 -4.16 -4.21
C ALA A 113 13.95 -5.21 -5.23
N GLU A 114 12.69 -5.67 -5.17
CA GLU A 114 12.21 -6.85 -5.89
C GLU A 114 10.70 -6.86 -6.14
N GLU A 115 10.24 -7.75 -7.05
CA GLU A 115 8.82 -8.07 -7.22
C GLU A 115 8.35 -8.98 -6.07
N ILE A 116 7.20 -8.66 -5.48
CA ILE A 116 6.62 -9.42 -4.38
C ILE A 116 5.27 -10.05 -4.76
N PRO A 117 4.96 -11.24 -4.21
CA PRO A 117 3.78 -12.00 -4.63
C PRO A 117 2.44 -11.44 -4.15
N LEU A 118 2.44 -10.72 -3.05
CA LEU A 118 1.23 -10.21 -2.40
C LEU A 118 1.59 -9.01 -1.52
N ALA A 119 0.73 -7.98 -1.55
CA ALA A 119 0.85 -6.83 -0.66
C ALA A 119 -0.54 -6.33 -0.22
N GLY A 120 -0.66 -5.91 1.03
CA GLY A 120 -1.95 -5.49 1.62
C GLY A 120 -2.36 -4.09 1.17
N HIS A 121 -1.60 -3.07 1.57
CA HIS A 121 -1.93 -1.68 1.24
C HIS A 121 -1.90 -1.38 -0.26
N PRO A 122 -1.02 -1.98 -1.10
CA PRO A 122 -1.09 -1.80 -2.54
C PRO A 122 -2.36 -2.38 -3.17
N THR A 123 -2.92 -3.45 -2.61
CA THR A 123 -4.23 -3.98 -3.03
C THR A 123 -5.33 -2.95 -2.79
N ILE A 124 -5.39 -2.35 -1.60
CA ILE A 124 -6.37 -1.31 -1.26
C ILE A 124 -6.20 -0.09 -2.18
N ALA A 125 -4.96 0.39 -2.35
CA ALA A 125 -4.64 1.51 -3.22
C ALA A 125 -4.99 1.24 -4.69
N THR A 126 -4.70 0.03 -5.21
CA THR A 126 -5.05 -0.37 -6.58
C THR A 126 -6.55 -0.28 -6.83
N VAL A 127 -7.36 -0.85 -5.94
CA VAL A 127 -8.83 -0.81 -6.10
C VAL A 127 -9.35 0.63 -6.03
N ALA A 128 -8.83 1.45 -5.13
CA ALA A 128 -9.19 2.86 -5.07
C ALA A 128 -8.79 3.63 -6.34
N ALA A 129 -7.63 3.32 -6.93
CA ALA A 129 -7.21 3.91 -8.21
C ALA A 129 -8.14 3.51 -9.38
N LEU A 130 -8.55 2.24 -9.45
CA LEU A 130 -9.50 1.74 -10.46
C LEU A 130 -10.87 2.42 -10.35
N LEU A 131 -11.36 2.63 -9.13
CA LEU A 131 -12.60 3.35 -8.87
C LEU A 131 -12.46 4.84 -9.23
N HIS A 132 -11.39 5.49 -8.80
CA HIS A 132 -11.14 6.91 -9.06
C HIS A 132 -11.06 7.23 -10.55
N THR A 133 -10.40 6.36 -11.32
CA THR A 133 -10.24 6.54 -12.78
C THR A 133 -11.44 6.04 -13.60
N GLY A 134 -12.48 5.50 -12.95
CA GLY A 134 -13.67 5.00 -13.61
C GLY A 134 -13.46 3.71 -14.39
N GLN A 135 -12.35 2.99 -14.19
CA GLN A 135 -12.14 1.66 -14.80
C GLN A 135 -13.09 0.62 -14.21
N VAL A 136 -13.50 0.81 -12.96
CA VAL A 136 -14.61 0.10 -12.33
C VAL A 136 -15.57 1.09 -11.68
N ALA A 137 -16.83 0.69 -11.55
CA ALA A 137 -17.86 1.48 -10.87
C ALA A 137 -18.56 0.65 -9.80
N LEU A 138 -18.94 1.29 -8.71
CA LEU A 138 -19.77 0.64 -7.70
C LEU A 138 -21.16 0.40 -8.27
N PRO A 139 -21.81 -0.75 -7.95
CA PRO A 139 -23.18 -1.01 -8.34
C PRO A 139 -24.14 0.08 -7.82
N ALA A 140 -25.04 0.54 -8.69
CA ALA A 140 -25.96 1.62 -8.35
C ALA A 140 -27.02 1.22 -7.28
N ASP A 141 -27.24 -0.07 -7.10
CA ASP A 141 -28.13 -0.63 -6.07
C ASP A 141 -27.50 -0.73 -4.68
N GLY A 142 -26.23 -0.31 -4.54
CA GLY A 142 -25.51 -0.34 -3.28
C GLY A 142 -24.99 -1.72 -2.86
N THR A 143 -25.09 -2.72 -3.74
CA THR A 143 -24.49 -4.04 -3.47
C THR A 143 -22.96 -3.96 -3.54
N PRO A 144 -22.23 -4.84 -2.81
CA PRO A 144 -20.78 -4.89 -2.90
C PRO A 144 -20.30 -5.23 -4.32
N LEU A 145 -19.24 -4.53 -4.78
CA LEU A 145 -18.51 -4.89 -5.99
C LEU A 145 -17.48 -5.97 -5.64
N VAL A 146 -17.40 -7.02 -6.46
CA VAL A 146 -16.39 -8.06 -6.32
C VAL A 146 -15.39 -7.95 -7.45
N LEU A 147 -14.11 -7.87 -7.11
CA LEU A 147 -13.01 -7.84 -8.08
C LEU A 147 -12.08 -9.05 -7.86
N THR A 148 -11.45 -9.47 -8.95
CA THR A 148 -10.36 -10.43 -8.92
C THR A 148 -9.07 -9.73 -9.35
N LEU A 149 -8.05 -9.76 -8.50
CA LEU A 149 -6.70 -9.32 -8.86
C LEU A 149 -5.82 -10.55 -9.09
N ASP A 150 -5.36 -10.72 -10.32
CA ASP A 150 -4.42 -11.78 -10.69
C ASP A 150 -3.00 -11.32 -10.37
N LEU A 151 -2.46 -11.84 -9.29
CA LEU A 151 -1.15 -11.51 -8.73
C LEU A 151 -0.09 -12.55 -9.16
N LEU A 152 1.18 -12.32 -8.79
CA LEU A 152 2.29 -13.22 -9.12
C LEU A 152 2.05 -14.68 -8.67
N HIS A 153 1.46 -14.88 -7.49
CA HIS A 153 1.18 -16.21 -6.93
C HIS A 153 -0.31 -16.61 -7.03
N GLY A 154 -1.01 -16.09 -8.04
CA GLY A 154 -2.40 -16.41 -8.36
C GLY A 154 -3.41 -15.37 -7.90
N PRO A 155 -4.66 -15.56 -8.27
CA PRO A 155 -5.70 -14.58 -8.08
C PRO A 155 -6.12 -14.44 -6.62
N ILE A 156 -6.47 -13.22 -6.23
CA ILE A 156 -7.13 -12.92 -4.97
C ILE A 156 -8.48 -12.27 -5.22
N ARG A 157 -9.43 -12.56 -4.36
CA ARG A 157 -10.73 -11.90 -4.32
C ARG A 157 -10.64 -10.66 -3.44
N VAL A 158 -11.21 -9.56 -3.94
CA VAL A 158 -11.37 -8.29 -3.22
C VAL A 158 -12.83 -7.88 -3.27
N ASP A 159 -13.41 -7.61 -2.11
CA ASP A 159 -14.79 -7.15 -1.98
C ASP A 159 -14.79 -5.66 -1.64
N VAL A 160 -15.53 -4.85 -2.42
CA VAL A 160 -15.62 -3.41 -2.25
C VAL A 160 -17.01 -3.06 -1.75
N GLN A 161 -17.09 -2.54 -0.53
CA GLN A 161 -18.35 -2.13 0.09
C GLN A 161 -18.55 -0.62 -0.12
N PRO A 162 -19.67 -0.20 -0.72
CA PRO A 162 -20.05 1.20 -0.74
C PRO A 162 -20.20 1.76 0.68
N THR A 163 -19.80 2.99 0.87
CA THR A 163 -19.97 3.74 2.12
C THR A 163 -21.08 4.77 1.98
N ILE A 164 -21.60 5.25 3.09
CA ILE A 164 -22.65 6.27 3.09
C ILE A 164 -22.00 7.67 2.97
N GLY A 165 -22.55 8.51 2.12
CA GLY A 165 -22.06 9.87 1.94
C GLY A 165 -20.84 9.98 1.04
N SER A 166 -19.89 10.84 1.40
CA SER A 166 -18.67 11.14 0.63
C SER A 166 -17.44 10.36 1.09
N GLU A 167 -17.60 9.41 1.99
CA GLU A 167 -16.47 8.61 2.46
C GLU A 167 -16.00 7.61 1.36
N PRO A 168 -14.68 7.36 1.25
CA PRO A 168 -14.16 6.39 0.31
C PRO A 168 -14.73 5.00 0.58
N PRO A 169 -14.96 4.17 -0.46
CA PRO A 169 -15.42 2.80 -0.31
C PRO A 169 -14.47 1.98 0.56
N LEU A 170 -15.03 1.04 1.32
CA LEU A 170 -14.27 0.12 2.13
C LEU A 170 -13.89 -1.11 1.30
N VAL A 171 -12.60 -1.32 1.12
CA VAL A 171 -12.03 -2.42 0.35
C VAL A 171 -11.61 -3.54 1.30
N TRP A 172 -12.15 -4.74 1.11
CA TRP A 172 -11.85 -5.93 1.90
C TRP A 172 -11.00 -6.90 1.10
N MET A 173 -9.86 -7.29 1.65
CA MET A 173 -9.00 -8.34 1.10
C MET A 173 -9.06 -9.56 2.00
N THR A 174 -9.41 -10.71 1.41
CA THR A 174 -9.31 -12.00 2.09
C THR A 174 -7.89 -12.51 1.97
N GLN A 175 -7.25 -12.73 3.10
CA GLN A 175 -5.91 -13.29 3.17
C GLN A 175 -5.95 -14.82 3.15
N ARG A 176 -4.78 -15.44 3.00
CA ARG A 176 -4.66 -16.90 3.06
C ARG A 176 -5.00 -17.41 4.46
N ARG A 177 -5.39 -18.68 4.52
CA ARG A 177 -5.59 -19.37 5.80
C ARG A 177 -4.31 -19.27 6.64
N PRO A 178 -4.41 -18.90 7.94
CA PRO A 178 -3.23 -18.70 8.77
C PRO A 178 -2.43 -19.98 8.99
N VAL A 179 -1.13 -19.84 8.95
CA VAL A 179 -0.15 -20.88 9.33
C VAL A 179 0.65 -20.35 10.50
N PHE A 180 0.67 -21.11 11.57
CA PHE A 180 1.44 -20.84 12.78
C PHE A 180 2.79 -21.56 12.66
N GLY A 181 3.86 -20.77 12.61
CA GLY A 181 5.24 -21.25 12.49
C GLY A 181 5.94 -21.37 13.84
N ALA A 182 7.26 -21.22 13.83
CA ALA A 182 8.10 -21.37 15.00
C ALA A 182 7.71 -20.43 16.16
N ILE A 183 7.91 -20.94 17.38
CA ILE A 183 7.94 -20.11 18.59
C ILE A 183 9.41 -19.76 18.85
N HIS A 184 9.68 -18.49 19.09
CA HIS A 184 11.02 -17.95 19.25
C HIS A 184 11.31 -17.66 20.71
N ALA A 185 12.56 -17.89 21.13
CA ALA A 185 13.00 -17.61 22.49
C ALA A 185 13.10 -16.07 22.72
N PRO A 186 12.49 -15.55 23.79
CA PRO A 186 12.54 -14.11 24.09
C PRO A 186 13.95 -13.55 24.19
N GLU A 187 14.89 -14.31 24.73
CA GLU A 187 16.29 -13.96 24.90
C GLU A 187 17.03 -13.73 23.58
N ASP A 188 16.60 -14.38 22.49
CA ASP A 188 17.19 -14.22 21.17
C ASP A 188 16.59 -13.03 20.39
N VAL A 189 15.33 -12.69 20.67
CA VAL A 189 14.56 -11.72 19.88
C VAL A 189 14.54 -10.33 20.52
N LEU A 190 14.23 -10.23 21.80
CA LEU A 190 13.96 -8.96 22.46
C LEU A 190 15.12 -7.99 22.46
N PRO A 191 16.39 -8.44 22.68
CA PRO A 191 17.54 -7.54 22.62
C PRO A 191 17.72 -6.86 21.26
N ILE A 192 17.29 -7.52 20.16
CA ILE A 192 17.33 -6.93 18.79
C ILE A 192 16.50 -5.65 18.74
N PHE A 193 15.43 -5.57 19.55
CA PHE A 193 14.51 -4.44 19.59
C PHE A 193 14.70 -3.53 20.81
N GLY A 194 15.81 -3.70 21.57
CA GLY A 194 16.07 -2.93 22.80
C GLY A 194 15.06 -3.22 23.91
N LEU A 195 14.46 -4.42 23.90
CA LEU A 195 13.44 -4.86 24.82
C LEU A 195 13.96 -5.96 25.76
N THR A 196 13.20 -6.20 26.83
CA THR A 196 13.44 -7.24 27.85
C THR A 196 12.22 -8.14 28.00
N PRO A 197 12.33 -9.30 28.64
CA PRO A 197 11.17 -10.16 28.91
C PRO A 197 10.00 -9.46 29.64
N ASP A 198 10.29 -8.47 30.46
CA ASP A 198 9.28 -7.67 31.16
C ASP A 198 8.43 -6.80 30.21
N ASP A 199 8.87 -6.61 28.98
CA ASP A 199 8.15 -5.83 27.96
C ASP A 199 7.10 -6.67 27.20
N LEU A 200 7.16 -8.00 27.27
CA LEU A 200 6.12 -8.87 26.73
C LEU A 200 4.85 -8.84 27.58
N LEU A 201 3.71 -9.07 26.94
CA LEU A 201 2.50 -9.38 27.69
C LEU A 201 2.73 -10.72 28.43
N PRO A 202 2.46 -10.80 29.75
CA PRO A 202 2.66 -12.03 30.51
C PRO A 202 1.98 -13.22 29.86
N GLY A 203 2.73 -14.29 29.61
CA GLY A 203 2.25 -15.51 28.97
C GLY A 203 2.15 -15.44 27.42
N ALA A 204 2.49 -14.32 26.82
CA ALA A 204 2.55 -14.23 25.36
C ALA A 204 3.82 -14.91 24.81
N SER A 205 3.65 -15.68 23.73
CA SER A 205 4.75 -16.26 22.97
C SER A 205 5.15 -15.35 21.81
N ILE A 206 6.43 -15.26 21.51
CA ILE A 206 6.91 -14.70 20.25
C ILE A 206 6.78 -15.80 19.19
N GLN A 207 5.98 -15.58 18.14
CA GLN A 207 5.67 -16.64 17.17
C GLN A 207 5.61 -16.10 15.77
N THR A 208 6.12 -16.87 14.80
CA THR A 208 5.89 -16.61 13.38
C THR A 208 4.46 -16.99 13.02
N VAL A 209 3.73 -16.06 12.39
CA VAL A 209 2.38 -16.31 11.84
C VAL A 209 2.31 -15.77 10.41
N SER A 210 1.78 -16.58 9.51
CA SER A 210 1.62 -16.23 8.09
C SER A 210 0.16 -16.31 7.67
N THR A 211 -0.34 -15.25 7.06
CA THR A 211 -1.58 -15.23 6.29
C THR A 211 -1.32 -14.92 4.80
N GLY A 212 -0.10 -15.21 4.37
CA GLY A 212 0.43 -14.95 3.03
C GLY A 212 1.93 -14.66 3.07
N THR A 213 2.33 -13.69 3.91
CA THR A 213 3.73 -13.40 4.24
C THR A 213 3.95 -13.74 5.71
N PRO A 214 4.95 -14.56 6.05
CA PRO A 214 5.24 -14.92 7.44
C PRO A 214 5.81 -13.72 8.21
N GLN A 215 5.22 -13.42 9.37
CA GLN A 215 5.60 -12.28 10.20
C GLN A 215 5.94 -12.75 11.61
N LEU A 216 6.95 -12.16 12.23
CA LEU A 216 7.29 -12.40 13.63
C LEU A 216 6.38 -11.56 14.53
N MET A 217 5.48 -12.22 15.27
CA MET A 217 4.50 -11.57 16.15
C MET A 217 5.05 -11.39 17.55
N LEU A 218 5.12 -10.13 18.02
CA LEU A 218 5.53 -9.79 19.39
C LEU A 218 4.39 -9.02 20.08
N LEU A 219 3.68 -9.66 20.99
CA LEU A 219 2.66 -9.01 21.79
C LEU A 219 3.30 -8.40 23.05
N LEU A 220 3.43 -7.08 23.03
CA LEU A 220 4.02 -6.31 24.10
C LEU A 220 2.99 -5.95 25.18
N ARG A 221 3.47 -5.69 26.40
CA ARG A 221 2.65 -5.46 27.56
C ARG A 221 1.75 -4.23 27.42
N ASP A 222 2.29 -3.14 26.88
CA ASP A 222 1.61 -1.85 26.80
C ASP A 222 2.23 -0.93 25.73
N HIS A 223 1.59 0.24 25.55
CA HIS A 223 2.04 1.29 24.64
C HIS A 223 3.45 1.83 24.97
N ALA A 224 3.83 1.84 26.25
CA ALA A 224 5.13 2.33 26.66
C ALA A 224 6.25 1.39 26.20
N ALA A 225 6.03 0.07 26.31
CA ALA A 225 6.94 -0.94 25.78
C ALA A 225 7.05 -0.83 24.24
N LEU A 226 5.89 -0.71 23.55
CA LEU A 226 5.86 -0.58 22.10
C LEU A 226 6.60 0.68 21.59
N ARG A 227 6.41 1.82 22.23
CA ARG A 227 7.09 3.07 21.86
C ARG A 227 8.58 3.06 22.12
N ARG A 228 9.04 2.31 23.10
CA ARG A 228 10.49 2.16 23.38
C ARG A 228 11.19 1.26 22.38
N ALA A 229 10.47 0.37 21.71
CA ALA A 229 11.04 -0.57 20.76
C ALA A 229 11.71 0.18 19.59
N TYR A 230 12.88 -0.26 19.20
CA TYR A 230 13.59 0.19 18.01
C TYR A 230 14.56 -0.92 17.58
N VAL A 231 14.97 -0.93 16.33
CA VAL A 231 15.97 -1.90 15.87
C VAL A 231 17.32 -1.49 16.43
N ALA A 232 17.72 -2.09 17.55
CA ALA A 232 18.96 -1.77 18.26
C ALA A 232 20.19 -2.34 17.53
N ASP A 233 20.03 -3.47 16.85
CA ASP A 233 21.08 -4.13 16.07
C ASP A 233 20.49 -4.63 14.72
N PRO A 234 20.61 -3.80 13.66
CA PRO A 234 20.11 -4.20 12.33
C PRO A 234 20.82 -5.43 11.74
N GLU A 235 22.11 -5.62 12.08
CA GLU A 235 22.85 -6.80 11.60
C GLU A 235 22.38 -8.07 12.32
N ALA A 236 22.12 -8.00 13.63
CA ALA A 236 21.55 -9.12 14.38
C ALA A 236 20.16 -9.46 13.86
N LEU A 237 19.31 -8.45 13.54
CA LEU A 237 18.01 -8.69 12.91
C LEU A 237 18.16 -9.42 11.56
N GLY A 238 19.09 -8.98 10.72
CA GLY A 238 19.36 -9.60 9.44
C GLY A 238 19.83 -11.06 9.57
N ARG A 239 20.77 -11.32 10.49
CA ARG A 239 21.26 -12.67 10.78
C ARG A 239 20.16 -13.59 11.33
N TYR A 240 19.38 -13.06 12.28
CA TYR A 240 18.29 -13.82 12.90
C TYR A 240 17.19 -14.16 11.90
N ARG A 241 16.78 -13.19 11.06
CA ARG A 241 15.84 -13.41 9.96
C ARG A 241 16.33 -14.49 9.00
N ALA A 242 17.59 -14.43 8.58
CA ALA A 242 18.16 -15.41 7.64
C ALA A 242 18.18 -16.86 8.18
N ALA A 243 18.20 -17.02 9.51
CA ALA A 243 18.17 -18.32 10.20
C ALA A 243 16.77 -18.74 10.65
N SER A 244 15.74 -17.95 10.40
CA SER A 244 14.39 -18.11 10.92
C SER A 244 13.36 -18.25 9.79
N ASP A 245 12.08 -18.43 10.16
CA ASP A 245 10.96 -18.67 9.26
C ASP A 245 10.07 -17.44 9.03
N PHE A 246 10.52 -16.23 9.37
CA PHE A 246 9.75 -14.99 9.18
C PHE A 246 10.40 -14.03 8.17
N PHE A 247 9.58 -13.16 7.60
CA PHE A 247 10.00 -12.10 6.68
C PHE A 247 10.32 -10.79 7.41
N SER A 248 9.42 -10.31 8.29
CA SER A 248 9.62 -9.06 9.06
C SER A 248 8.93 -9.12 10.42
N PRO A 249 9.39 -8.31 11.40
CA PRO A 249 8.82 -8.27 12.74
C PRO A 249 7.65 -7.29 12.84
N HIS A 250 6.60 -7.72 13.54
CA HIS A 250 5.41 -6.94 13.85
C HIS A 250 5.20 -6.91 15.37
N LEU A 251 5.46 -5.76 15.96
CA LEU A 251 5.35 -5.51 17.38
C LEU A 251 4.02 -4.79 17.65
N PHE A 252 3.27 -5.24 18.64
CA PHE A 252 1.95 -4.66 18.92
C PHE A 252 1.56 -4.83 20.39
N CYS A 253 0.60 -4.03 20.82
CA CYS A 253 -0.03 -4.14 22.14
C CYS A 253 -1.55 -4.07 22.02
N LEU A 254 -2.25 -4.50 23.08
CA LEU A 254 -3.69 -4.33 23.20
C LEU A 254 -4.02 -2.86 23.53
N GLY A 255 -5.20 -2.42 23.10
CA GLY A 255 -5.62 -1.02 23.12
C GLY A 255 -5.06 -0.21 21.96
N GLY A 256 -5.90 0.57 21.30
CA GLY A 256 -5.50 1.44 20.18
C GLY A 256 -4.74 2.68 20.62
N ALA A 257 -4.13 3.37 19.67
CA ALA A 257 -3.61 4.73 19.86
C ALA A 257 -4.75 5.74 20.06
N THR A 258 -5.95 5.41 19.55
CA THR A 258 -7.18 6.17 19.76
C THR A 258 -8.22 5.34 20.55
N PRO A 259 -9.27 5.97 21.09
CA PRO A 259 -10.33 5.23 21.80
C PRO A 259 -11.10 4.21 20.94
N THR A 260 -11.05 4.32 19.63
CA THR A 260 -11.73 3.39 18.69
C THR A 260 -10.87 2.19 18.31
N GLY A 261 -9.55 2.31 18.45
CA GLY A 261 -8.62 1.22 18.17
C GLY A 261 -8.61 0.15 19.25
N HIS A 262 -8.40 -1.09 18.83
CA HIS A 262 -8.33 -2.25 19.72
C HIS A 262 -6.91 -2.78 19.89
N THR A 263 -6.05 -2.48 18.92
CA THR A 263 -4.61 -2.79 18.94
C THR A 263 -3.84 -1.61 18.40
N PHE A 264 -2.60 -1.43 18.88
CA PHE A 264 -1.65 -0.50 18.32
C PHE A 264 -0.37 -1.23 17.97
N ALA A 265 0.15 -1.00 16.75
CA ALA A 265 1.26 -1.75 16.21
C ALA A 265 2.36 -0.85 15.64
N ARG A 266 3.57 -1.44 15.53
CA ARG A 266 4.71 -0.96 14.76
C ARG A 266 5.28 -2.12 13.94
N HIS A 267 5.67 -1.83 12.72
CA HIS A 267 6.22 -2.84 11.81
C HIS A 267 7.59 -2.40 11.32
N PHE A 268 8.62 -3.17 11.67
CA PHE A 268 9.99 -2.85 11.29
C PHE A 268 10.40 -3.65 10.05
N GLY A 269 11.03 -2.95 9.12
CA GLY A 269 11.68 -3.57 7.97
C GLY A 269 13.04 -4.16 8.32
N THR A 270 13.56 -4.94 7.39
CA THR A 270 14.92 -5.47 7.45
C THR A 270 15.70 -4.85 6.30
N PRO A 271 16.87 -4.25 6.53
CA PRO A 271 17.66 -3.67 5.45
C PRO A 271 17.84 -4.65 4.27
N PRO A 272 17.77 -4.21 3.00
CA PRO A 272 17.74 -2.81 2.52
C PRO A 272 16.36 -2.14 2.46
N ASP A 273 15.31 -2.78 2.96
CA ASP A 273 13.95 -2.22 3.00
C ASP A 273 13.84 -1.01 3.94
N ILE A 274 12.67 -0.35 3.93
CA ILE A 274 12.36 0.76 4.84
C ILE A 274 12.52 0.34 6.30
N SER A 275 12.97 1.25 7.16
CA SER A 275 13.21 0.95 8.57
C SER A 275 11.94 0.67 9.37
N GLU A 276 10.85 1.34 9.05
CA GLU A 276 9.52 1.16 9.67
C GLU A 276 8.43 1.46 8.64
N ASP A 277 7.44 0.56 8.54
CA ASP A 277 6.30 0.69 7.62
C ASP A 277 5.10 1.31 8.32
N PRO A 278 4.45 2.33 7.73
CA PRO A 278 3.36 3.05 8.40
C PRO A 278 2.15 2.19 8.72
N VAL A 279 1.69 1.34 7.78
CA VAL A 279 0.52 0.45 7.99
C VAL A 279 0.68 -0.81 7.17
N THR A 280 0.85 -1.94 7.85
CA THR A 280 1.16 -3.22 7.23
C THR A 280 -0.02 -4.17 7.26
N GLY A 281 -0.81 -4.18 6.19
CA GLY A 281 -2.02 -5.00 6.12
C GLY A 281 -1.77 -6.51 6.22
N SER A 282 -0.68 -7.02 5.61
CA SER A 282 -0.31 -8.44 5.69
C SER A 282 0.02 -8.86 7.12
N ALA A 283 0.76 -8.04 7.85
CA ALA A 283 1.11 -8.30 9.24
C ALA A 283 -0.10 -8.14 10.19
N THR A 284 -0.98 -7.18 9.91
CA THR A 284 -2.24 -7.03 10.65
C THR A 284 -3.10 -8.30 10.58
N GLY A 285 -3.12 -8.98 9.43
CA GLY A 285 -3.83 -10.26 9.31
C GLY A 285 -3.18 -11.37 10.13
N GLY A 286 -1.84 -11.47 10.12
CA GLY A 286 -1.09 -12.39 10.98
C GLY A 286 -1.33 -12.11 12.47
N MET A 287 -1.29 -10.84 12.87
CA MET A 287 -1.62 -10.39 14.23
C MET A 287 -3.05 -10.78 14.64
N ALA A 288 -4.00 -10.60 13.72
CA ALA A 288 -5.38 -10.96 13.97
C ALA A 288 -5.55 -12.46 14.22
N ALA A 289 -4.93 -13.29 13.39
CA ALA A 289 -4.92 -14.73 13.59
C ALA A 289 -4.26 -15.12 14.92
N TYR A 290 -3.12 -14.52 15.24
CA TYR A 290 -2.40 -14.74 16.50
C TYR A 290 -3.28 -14.38 17.72
N LEU A 291 -3.84 -13.17 17.72
CA LEU A 291 -4.68 -12.70 18.85
C LEU A 291 -5.93 -13.55 19.04
N TRP A 292 -6.59 -13.95 17.94
CA TRP A 292 -7.78 -14.80 17.99
C TRP A 292 -7.44 -16.21 18.46
N HIS A 293 -6.40 -16.83 17.89
CA HIS A 293 -5.97 -18.20 18.23
C HIS A 293 -5.62 -18.34 19.71
N HIS A 294 -4.77 -17.45 20.21
CA HIS A 294 -4.31 -17.49 21.61
C HIS A 294 -5.31 -16.92 22.63
N GLY A 295 -6.42 -16.35 22.18
CA GLY A 295 -7.48 -15.87 23.07
C GLY A 295 -7.22 -14.52 23.72
N TYR A 296 -6.31 -13.72 23.15
CA TYR A 296 -6.03 -12.37 23.67
C TYR A 296 -7.12 -11.35 23.36
N ILE A 297 -7.99 -11.64 22.40
CA ILE A 297 -9.18 -10.83 22.07
C ILE A 297 -10.44 -11.66 22.16
N ASN A 298 -11.56 -10.98 22.52
CA ASN A 298 -12.87 -11.63 22.68
C ASN A 298 -13.79 -11.43 21.47
N SER A 299 -13.49 -10.48 20.59
CA SER A 299 -14.21 -10.24 19.34
C SER A 299 -13.36 -10.65 18.14
N PRO A 300 -13.91 -11.42 17.18
CA PRO A 300 -13.24 -11.71 15.94
C PRO A 300 -13.21 -10.51 14.98
N ASN A 301 -13.95 -9.45 15.29
CA ASN A 301 -13.98 -8.20 14.54
C ASN A 301 -13.42 -7.08 15.41
N PHE A 302 -12.40 -6.39 14.90
CA PHE A 302 -11.77 -5.31 15.63
C PHE A 302 -11.10 -4.30 14.69
N ILE A 303 -10.64 -3.19 15.25
CA ILE A 303 -9.90 -2.13 14.56
C ILE A 303 -8.46 -2.18 15.04
N ALA A 304 -7.53 -2.34 14.10
CA ALA A 304 -6.10 -2.24 14.32
C ALA A 304 -5.58 -0.87 13.88
N GLU A 305 -4.69 -0.30 14.66
CA GLU A 305 -4.07 1.00 14.38
C GLU A 305 -2.55 0.86 14.29
N GLN A 306 -1.93 1.64 13.38
CA GLN A 306 -0.48 1.67 13.16
C GLN A 306 -0.07 3.05 12.62
N GLY A 307 1.20 3.41 12.74
CA GLY A 307 1.79 4.59 12.11
C GLY A 307 1.55 5.92 12.81
N HIS A 308 0.86 5.96 13.94
CA HIS A 308 0.56 7.20 14.65
C HIS A 308 1.84 7.93 15.09
N ASP A 309 2.81 7.19 15.61
CA ASP A 309 4.08 7.76 16.07
C ASP A 309 5.01 8.18 14.90
N MET A 310 4.70 7.75 13.68
CA MET A 310 5.37 8.19 12.44
C MET A 310 4.68 9.42 11.80
N GLY A 311 3.60 9.95 12.38
CA GLY A 311 2.79 10.99 11.77
C GLY A 311 1.94 10.52 10.58
N ARG A 312 1.86 9.21 10.34
CA ARG A 312 1.13 8.57 9.27
C ARG A 312 0.09 7.58 9.79
N ALA A 313 -0.75 8.07 10.71
CA ALA A 313 -1.78 7.28 11.35
C ALA A 313 -2.66 6.55 10.32
N GLY A 314 -2.83 5.24 10.51
CA GLY A 314 -3.71 4.43 9.68
C GLY A 314 -4.52 3.46 10.50
N THR A 315 -5.63 3.02 9.91
CA THR A 315 -6.66 2.19 10.53
C THR A 315 -7.01 1.02 9.63
N VAL A 316 -6.92 -0.18 10.15
CA VAL A 316 -7.26 -1.42 9.47
C VAL A 316 -8.45 -2.06 10.17
N GLN A 317 -9.53 -2.29 9.44
CA GLN A 317 -10.64 -3.11 9.91
C GLN A 317 -10.28 -4.58 9.75
N VAL A 318 -10.58 -5.38 10.75
CA VAL A 318 -10.23 -6.81 10.79
C VAL A 318 -11.47 -7.65 11.02
N ARG A 319 -11.57 -8.78 10.29
CA ARG A 319 -12.55 -9.84 10.49
C ARG A 319 -11.86 -11.18 10.46
N VAL A 320 -12.10 -11.98 11.49
CA VAL A 320 -11.65 -13.38 11.57
C VAL A 320 -12.89 -14.27 11.60
N SER A 321 -12.88 -15.36 10.82
CA SER A 321 -13.95 -16.36 10.88
C SER A 321 -13.41 -17.71 11.29
N GLY A 322 -14.29 -18.54 11.83
CA GLY A 322 -13.96 -19.86 12.37
C GLY A 322 -13.57 -19.84 13.86
N PRO A 323 -13.55 -21.02 14.48
CA PRO A 323 -13.17 -21.15 15.89
C PRO A 323 -11.68 -20.87 16.09
N ARG A 324 -11.26 -20.52 17.31
CA ARG A 324 -9.87 -20.19 17.66
C ARG A 324 -8.86 -21.25 17.23
N THR A 325 -9.24 -22.52 17.29
CA THR A 325 -8.39 -23.66 16.93
C THR A 325 -8.40 -24.01 15.44
N ALA A 326 -9.34 -23.45 14.65
CA ALA A 326 -9.48 -23.73 13.23
C ALA A 326 -10.00 -22.49 12.49
N ILE A 327 -9.15 -21.45 12.41
CA ILE A 327 -9.46 -20.21 11.70
C ILE A 327 -9.68 -20.53 10.21
N GLU A 328 -10.80 -20.09 9.68
CA GLU A 328 -11.19 -20.32 8.28
C GLU A 328 -10.72 -19.21 7.37
N THR A 329 -11.03 -17.95 7.75
CA THR A 329 -10.63 -16.78 6.98
C THR A 329 -10.15 -15.66 7.89
N VAL A 330 -9.22 -14.85 7.36
CA VAL A 330 -8.82 -13.57 7.89
C VAL A 330 -9.02 -12.53 6.80
N GLN A 331 -9.79 -11.49 7.09
CA GLN A 331 -9.98 -10.37 6.18
C GLN A 331 -9.46 -9.09 6.81
N ILE A 332 -8.80 -8.29 6.00
CA ILE A 332 -8.43 -6.93 6.35
C ILE A 332 -9.17 -5.96 5.44
N GLY A 333 -9.66 -4.89 6.01
CA GLY A 333 -10.41 -3.85 5.32
C GLY A 333 -9.81 -2.48 5.52
N GLY A 334 -9.82 -1.68 4.48
CA GLY A 334 -9.35 -0.30 4.53
C GLY A 334 -9.89 0.55 3.41
N THR A 335 -9.73 1.84 3.56
CA THR A 335 -10.00 2.85 2.53
C THR A 335 -8.70 3.36 1.96
N ALA A 336 -8.75 4.08 0.83
CA ALA A 336 -7.61 4.85 0.36
C ALA A 336 -8.07 6.18 -0.24
N VAL A 337 -7.17 7.17 -0.22
CA VAL A 337 -7.39 8.49 -0.78
C VAL A 337 -6.30 8.83 -1.78
N VAL A 338 -6.68 9.50 -2.88
CA VAL A 338 -5.73 9.97 -3.90
C VAL A 338 -5.04 11.23 -3.38
N VAL A 339 -3.72 11.26 -3.47
CA VAL A 339 -2.88 12.41 -3.07
C VAL A 339 -2.35 13.13 -4.30
N LEU A 340 -1.86 12.38 -5.28
CA LEU A 340 -1.31 12.92 -6.52
C LEU A 340 -1.79 12.06 -7.69
N GLU A 341 -1.96 12.69 -8.85
CA GLU A 341 -2.15 12.01 -10.13
C GLU A 341 -1.29 12.67 -11.20
N GLY A 342 -0.86 11.88 -12.16
CA GLY A 342 0.01 12.37 -13.22
C GLY A 342 0.22 11.34 -14.33
N SER A 343 1.21 11.61 -15.18
CA SER A 343 1.61 10.68 -16.22
C SER A 343 3.13 10.56 -16.29
N LEU A 344 3.60 9.34 -16.38
CA LEU A 344 5.00 9.03 -16.59
C LEU A 344 5.37 9.28 -18.07
N ARG A 345 6.52 9.90 -18.26
CA ARG A 345 7.16 10.06 -19.58
C ARG A 345 8.37 9.12 -19.58
N ALA A 346 8.17 7.91 -20.04
CA ALA A 346 9.26 6.96 -20.20
C ALA A 346 9.35 6.57 -21.68
N GLU A 347 10.56 6.52 -22.23
CA GLU A 347 10.82 5.76 -23.44
C GLU A 347 10.78 4.28 -23.04
N LEU A 348 9.73 3.57 -23.49
CA LEU A 348 9.45 2.19 -23.16
C LEU A 348 10.02 1.25 -24.22
#